data_28c169a6499e101e6e534edfc06df365
#
_entry.id   28c169a6499e101e6e534edfc06df365
#
_cell.length_a   1.000
_cell.length_b   1.000
_cell.length_c   1.000
_cell.angle_alpha   90.00
_cell.angle_beta   90.00
_cell.angle_gamma   90.00
#
_symmetry.space_group_name_H-M   'P 1'
#
loop_
_entity.id
_entity.type
_entity.pdbx_description
1 polymer ?
#
loop_
_entity_poly.entity_id
_entity_poly.type
_entity_poly.pdbx_seq_one_letter_code
_entity_poly.pdbx_strand_id
1 'polypeptide(L)'
;MPSIATIGFGKKGAERFVELLRGASVKTVIDTRRRPDSPLSGYARKRDLPYILRGAGIGYEYRPELAPPDALLDRYRSDKDWAAYERDFDDLVLQTPAAVQAMSALIQRSKNETVALLCSEPTPDRCHRRLVAEQITKIDPTLEIIHLT
;
A
#
# COMPACT_ATOMS: atom_id res chain seq x y z
N MET A 1 2.41 -20.37 1.98
CA MET A 1 3.63 -19.59 1.97
C MET A 1 3.33 -18.15 2.36
N PRO A 2 4.04 -17.54 3.33
CA PRO A 2 3.75 -16.18 3.71
C PRO A 2 3.93 -15.20 2.55
N SER A 3 2.99 -14.28 2.42
CA SER A 3 3.01 -13.31 1.33
C SER A 3 2.47 -11.96 1.79
N ILE A 4 2.89 -10.92 1.08
CA ILE A 4 2.33 -9.59 1.23
C ILE A 4 1.78 -9.16 -0.13
N ALA A 5 0.56 -8.67 -0.17
CA ALA A 5 -0.07 -8.22 -1.39
C ALA A 5 0.05 -6.71 -1.54
N THR A 6 -0.05 -6.23 -2.76
CA THR A 6 -0.21 -4.81 -3.04
C THR A 6 -1.41 -4.63 -3.96
N ILE A 7 -2.12 -3.53 -3.82
CA ILE A 7 -3.29 -3.22 -4.66
C ILE A 7 -3.43 -1.71 -4.83
N GLY A 8 -3.88 -1.28 -6.02
CA GLY A 8 -4.27 0.10 -6.27
C GLY A 8 -5.75 0.13 -6.62
N PHE A 9 -6.45 1.18 -6.22
CA PHE A 9 -7.87 1.31 -6.58
C PHE A 9 -8.08 1.94 -7.96
N GLY A 10 -7.07 2.57 -8.53
CA GLY A 10 -7.18 3.25 -9.81
C GLY A 10 -7.67 2.34 -10.93
N LYS A 11 -8.53 2.87 -11.79
CA LYS A 11 -9.09 2.17 -12.96
C LYS A 11 -9.79 0.86 -12.64
N LYS A 12 -10.32 0.73 -11.41
CA LYS A 12 -11.10 -0.43 -10.96
C LYS A 12 -12.40 0.04 -10.33
N GLY A 13 -13.49 -0.67 -10.57
CA GLY A 13 -14.70 -0.51 -9.78
C GLY A 13 -14.55 -1.19 -8.42
N ALA A 14 -15.45 -0.85 -7.50
CA ALA A 14 -15.42 -1.41 -6.15
C ALA A 14 -15.54 -2.93 -6.14
N GLU A 15 -16.37 -3.50 -7.00
CA GLU A 15 -16.56 -4.94 -7.11
C GLU A 15 -15.26 -5.65 -7.48
N ARG A 16 -14.58 -5.18 -8.53
CA ARG A 16 -13.31 -5.77 -8.97
C ARG A 16 -12.24 -5.63 -7.90
N PHE A 17 -12.19 -4.49 -7.22
CA PHE A 17 -11.26 -4.24 -6.13
C PHE A 17 -11.43 -5.28 -5.02
N VAL A 18 -12.67 -5.50 -4.59
CA VAL A 18 -12.99 -6.48 -3.53
C VAL A 18 -12.71 -7.91 -4.01
N GLU A 19 -13.04 -8.24 -5.26
CA GLU A 19 -12.77 -9.56 -5.82
C GLU A 19 -11.28 -9.91 -5.81
N LEU A 20 -10.42 -8.96 -6.17
CA LEU A 20 -8.97 -9.16 -6.13
C LEU A 20 -8.49 -9.47 -4.72
N LEU A 21 -8.98 -8.71 -3.74
CA LEU A 21 -8.60 -8.92 -2.34
C LEU A 21 -9.07 -10.28 -1.82
N ARG A 22 -10.30 -10.66 -2.13
CA ARG A 22 -10.85 -11.96 -1.73
C ARG A 22 -10.11 -13.12 -2.39
N GLY A 23 -9.81 -12.98 -3.67
CA GLY A 23 -9.09 -14.00 -4.42
C GLY A 23 -7.71 -14.30 -3.88
N ALA A 24 -7.07 -13.31 -3.27
CA ALA A 24 -5.77 -13.45 -2.63
C ALA A 24 -5.87 -13.76 -1.13
N SER A 25 -7.08 -13.95 -0.61
CA SER A 25 -7.34 -14.22 0.81
C SER A 25 -6.82 -13.12 1.74
N VAL A 26 -6.86 -11.88 1.29
CA VAL A 26 -6.43 -10.72 2.08
C VAL A 26 -7.34 -10.55 3.30
N LYS A 27 -6.78 -10.41 4.48
CA LYS A 27 -7.52 -10.20 5.72
C LYS A 27 -7.58 -8.73 6.12
N THR A 28 -6.55 -7.95 5.79
CA THR A 28 -6.48 -6.54 6.15
C THR A 28 -5.84 -5.74 5.03
N VAL A 29 -6.46 -4.60 4.71
CA VAL A 29 -5.88 -3.61 3.80
C VAL A 29 -5.13 -2.59 4.62
N ILE A 30 -3.87 -2.37 4.28
CA ILE A 30 -2.99 -1.39 4.92
C ILE A 30 -2.90 -0.18 3.99
N ASP A 31 -3.52 0.91 4.38
CA ASP A 31 -3.58 2.11 3.57
C ASP A 31 -2.30 2.94 3.76
N THR A 32 -1.54 3.09 2.69
CA THR A 32 -0.25 3.81 2.69
C THR A 32 -0.34 5.15 1.97
N ARG A 33 -1.55 5.68 1.76
CA ARG A 33 -1.75 6.93 1.01
C ARG A 33 -1.53 8.16 1.89
N ARG A 34 -0.99 9.20 1.29
CA ARG A 34 -0.83 10.49 1.98
C ARG A 34 -2.17 11.19 2.21
N ARG A 35 -3.08 11.12 1.23
CA ARG A 35 -4.38 11.82 1.26
C ARG A 35 -5.53 10.85 0.96
N PRO A 36 -5.85 9.95 1.92
CA PRO A 36 -6.85 8.90 1.67
C PRO A 36 -8.30 9.41 1.58
N ASP A 37 -8.58 10.64 2.03
CA ASP A 37 -9.92 11.22 1.98
C ASP A 37 -10.16 12.13 0.77
N SER A 38 -9.28 12.10 -0.23
CA SER A 38 -9.48 12.90 -1.43
C SER A 38 -10.78 12.53 -2.14
N PRO A 39 -11.58 13.52 -2.58
CA PRO A 39 -12.78 13.25 -3.38
C PRO A 39 -12.50 12.44 -4.66
N LEU A 40 -11.27 12.53 -5.18
CA LEU A 40 -10.85 11.80 -6.37
C LEU A 40 -10.74 10.29 -6.14
N SER A 41 -10.74 9.84 -4.88
CA SER A 41 -10.64 8.42 -4.54
C SER A 41 -11.96 7.66 -4.70
N GLY A 42 -13.10 8.35 -4.88
CA GLY A 42 -14.40 7.70 -5.03
C GLY A 42 -14.71 6.75 -3.87
N TYR A 43 -15.03 5.49 -4.17
CA TYR A 43 -15.34 4.48 -3.16
C TYR A 43 -14.17 4.19 -2.21
N ALA A 44 -12.96 4.48 -2.63
CA ALA A 44 -11.75 4.18 -1.85
C ALA A 44 -11.38 5.31 -0.87
N ARG A 45 -12.24 6.30 -0.66
CA ARG A 45 -11.99 7.32 0.36
C ARG A 45 -11.95 6.68 1.74
N LYS A 46 -11.07 7.19 2.59
CA LYS A 46 -10.90 6.66 3.94
C LYS A 46 -12.21 6.56 4.73
N ARG A 47 -13.14 7.49 4.51
CA ARG A 47 -14.44 7.47 5.21
C ARG A 47 -15.36 6.34 4.76
N ASP A 48 -15.20 5.86 3.52
CA ASP A 48 -16.12 4.88 2.93
C ASP A 48 -15.50 3.50 2.82
N LEU A 49 -14.20 3.42 2.55
CA LEU A 49 -13.52 2.16 2.29
C LEU A 49 -13.61 1.15 3.43
N PRO A 50 -13.43 1.55 4.70
CA PRO A 50 -13.55 0.59 5.80
C PRO A 50 -14.92 -0.09 5.86
N TYR A 51 -15.98 0.63 5.54
CA TYR A 51 -17.33 0.08 5.49
C TYR A 51 -17.47 -0.96 4.38
N ILE A 52 -16.97 -0.64 3.17
CA ILE A 52 -17.00 -1.56 2.03
C ILE A 52 -16.22 -2.83 2.34
N LEU A 53 -15.03 -2.69 2.90
CA LEU A 53 -14.17 -3.82 3.24
C LEU A 53 -14.78 -4.68 4.35
N ARG A 54 -15.43 -4.06 5.34
CA ARG A 54 -16.11 -4.79 6.42
C ARG A 54 -17.19 -5.70 5.86
N GLY A 55 -17.95 -5.23 4.88
CA GLY A 55 -18.97 -6.05 4.20
C GLY A 55 -18.38 -7.28 3.50
N ALA A 56 -17.11 -7.25 3.16
CA ALA A 56 -16.38 -8.36 2.55
C ALA A 56 -15.59 -9.19 3.57
N GLY A 57 -15.66 -8.86 4.85
CA GLY A 57 -14.90 -9.55 5.90
C GLY A 57 -13.42 -9.15 5.94
N ILE A 58 -13.08 -7.96 5.44
CA ILE A 58 -11.70 -7.47 5.35
C ILE A 58 -11.52 -6.27 6.26
N GLY A 59 -10.44 -6.26 7.05
CA GLY A 59 -10.10 -5.13 7.91
C GLY A 59 -9.43 -3.99 7.14
N TYR A 60 -9.40 -2.83 7.77
CA TYR A 60 -8.75 -1.64 7.23
C TYR A 60 -7.88 -1.01 8.30
N GLU A 61 -6.67 -0.60 7.94
CA GLU A 61 -5.75 0.05 8.84
C GLU A 61 -4.99 1.14 8.07
N TYR A 62 -4.94 2.35 8.62
CA TYR A 62 -4.22 3.47 8.01
C TYR A 62 -2.81 3.56 8.61
N ARG A 63 -1.79 3.54 7.74
CA ARG A 63 -0.38 3.64 8.14
C ARG A 63 0.29 4.80 7.41
N PRO A 64 0.08 6.05 7.86
CA PRO A 64 0.69 7.23 7.23
C PRO A 64 2.21 7.24 7.31
N GLU A 65 2.81 6.48 8.23
CA GLU A 65 4.27 6.34 8.33
C GLU A 65 4.89 5.78 7.05
N LEU A 66 4.10 5.09 6.22
CA LEU A 66 4.54 4.50 4.96
C LEU A 66 4.16 5.34 3.75
N ALA A 67 3.56 6.51 3.98
CA ALA A 67 3.13 7.42 2.91
C ALA A 67 4.25 8.38 2.51
N PRO A 68 4.32 8.76 1.22
CA PRO A 68 5.30 9.77 0.79
C PRO A 68 4.90 11.15 1.32
N PRO A 69 5.87 12.01 1.70
CA PRO A 69 5.56 13.39 2.08
C PRO A 69 5.08 14.20 0.88
N ASP A 70 4.31 15.25 1.14
CA ASP A 70 3.74 16.11 0.09
C ASP A 70 4.80 16.66 -0.86
N ALA A 71 5.92 17.12 -0.32
CA ALA A 71 7.00 17.69 -1.13
C ALA A 71 7.53 16.69 -2.16
N LEU A 72 7.64 15.42 -1.79
CA LEU A 72 8.11 14.37 -2.68
C LEU A 72 7.10 14.11 -3.81
N LEU A 73 5.81 14.06 -3.46
CA LEU A 73 4.74 13.90 -4.44
C LEU A 73 4.70 15.06 -5.43
N ASP A 74 4.79 16.28 -4.91
CA ASP A 74 4.74 17.49 -5.75
C ASP A 74 5.91 17.55 -6.72
N ARG A 75 7.11 17.21 -6.25
CA ARG A 75 8.27 17.17 -7.12
C ARG A 75 8.13 16.13 -8.23
N TYR A 76 7.68 14.92 -7.89
CA TYR A 76 7.47 13.86 -8.89
C TYR A 76 6.42 14.25 -9.94
N ARG A 77 5.35 14.92 -9.54
CA ARG A 77 4.34 15.44 -10.49
C ARG A 77 4.97 16.41 -11.48
N SER A 78 5.95 17.17 -11.03
CA SER A 78 6.63 18.18 -11.86
C SER A 78 7.67 17.57 -12.79
N ASP A 79 8.58 16.75 -12.28
CA ASP A 79 9.74 16.27 -13.05
C ASP A 79 9.59 14.84 -13.60
N LYS A 80 8.65 14.05 -13.09
CA LYS A 80 8.44 12.65 -13.49
C LYS A 80 9.70 11.78 -13.38
N ASP A 81 10.65 12.20 -12.54
CA ASP A 81 11.90 11.47 -12.34
C ASP A 81 11.68 10.37 -11.29
N TRP A 82 11.36 9.17 -11.76
CA TRP A 82 11.09 8.05 -10.87
C TRP A 82 12.33 7.59 -10.10
N ALA A 83 13.49 7.60 -10.73
CA ALA A 83 14.73 7.19 -10.05
C ALA A 83 15.04 8.12 -8.86
N ALA A 84 14.83 9.43 -9.04
CA ALA A 84 14.97 10.38 -7.93
C ALA A 84 13.92 10.15 -6.85
N TYR A 85 12.66 9.85 -7.25
CA TYR A 85 11.60 9.54 -6.31
C TYR A 85 11.96 8.30 -5.46
N GLU A 86 12.44 7.23 -6.07
CA GLU A 86 12.84 6.03 -5.34
C GLU A 86 13.91 6.33 -4.29
N ARG A 87 14.95 7.06 -4.67
CA ARG A 87 16.05 7.43 -3.73
C ARG A 87 15.51 8.22 -2.56
N ASP A 88 14.67 9.22 -2.86
CA ASP A 88 14.17 10.11 -1.82
C ASP A 88 13.11 9.44 -0.95
N PHE A 89 12.29 8.56 -1.51
CA PHE A 89 11.34 7.77 -0.73
C PHE A 89 12.10 6.86 0.25
N ASP A 90 13.18 6.25 -0.19
CA ASP A 90 14.02 5.45 0.69
C ASP A 90 14.57 6.29 1.85
N ASP A 91 15.19 7.43 1.54
CA ASP A 91 15.80 8.30 2.54
C ASP A 91 14.79 8.95 3.49
N LEU A 92 13.68 9.46 2.95
CA LEU A 92 12.73 10.27 3.71
C LEU A 92 11.64 9.43 4.41
N VAL A 93 11.38 8.22 3.93
CA VAL A 93 10.29 7.38 4.46
C VAL A 93 10.82 6.05 4.99
N LEU A 94 11.39 5.21 4.14
CA LEU A 94 11.70 3.82 4.50
C LEU A 94 12.74 3.70 5.60
N GLN A 95 13.66 4.65 5.71
CA GLN A 95 14.71 4.63 6.73
C GLN A 95 14.28 5.28 8.05
N THR A 96 13.08 5.84 8.13
CA THR A 96 12.62 6.44 9.39
C THR A 96 12.31 5.36 10.43
N PRO A 97 12.53 5.65 11.73
CA PRO A 97 12.17 4.68 12.78
C PRO A 97 10.69 4.27 12.75
N ALA A 98 9.80 5.21 12.47
CA ALA A 98 8.36 4.92 12.41
C ALA A 98 8.02 3.95 11.27
N ALA A 99 8.61 4.15 10.08
CA ALA A 99 8.38 3.24 8.95
C ALA A 99 8.99 1.86 9.20
N VAL A 100 10.20 1.81 9.77
CA VAL A 100 10.86 0.54 10.12
C VAL A 100 10.00 -0.25 11.10
N GLN A 101 9.46 0.41 12.12
CA GLN A 101 8.59 -0.23 13.10
C GLN A 101 7.29 -0.73 12.46
N ALA A 102 6.69 0.08 11.59
CA ALA A 102 5.46 -0.31 10.87
C ALA A 102 5.72 -1.54 9.98
N MET A 103 6.83 -1.55 9.24
CA MET A 103 7.19 -2.68 8.38
C MET A 103 7.46 -3.94 9.20
N SER A 104 8.12 -3.83 10.35
CA SER A 104 8.35 -4.97 11.24
C SER A 104 7.05 -5.58 11.74
N ALA A 105 6.09 -4.73 12.10
CA ALA A 105 4.76 -5.19 12.52
C ALA A 105 4.02 -5.92 11.38
N LEU A 106 4.13 -5.41 10.15
CA LEU A 106 3.50 -6.06 8.99
C LEU A 106 4.15 -7.42 8.68
N ILE A 107 5.46 -7.53 8.83
CA ILE A 107 6.17 -8.79 8.65
C ILE A 107 5.65 -9.84 9.64
N GLN A 108 5.49 -9.47 10.91
CA GLN A 108 4.95 -10.40 11.91
C GLN A 108 3.52 -10.83 11.58
N ARG A 109 2.68 -9.90 11.17
CA ARG A 109 1.30 -10.21 10.77
C ARG A 109 1.23 -11.11 9.55
N SER A 110 2.13 -10.93 8.59
CA SER A 110 2.15 -11.72 7.37
C SER A 110 2.44 -13.20 7.60
N LYS A 111 2.92 -13.56 8.77
CA LYS A 111 3.11 -14.97 9.15
C LYS A 111 1.79 -15.68 9.41
N ASN A 112 0.75 -14.95 9.78
CA ASN A 112 -0.54 -15.51 10.17
C ASN A 112 -1.69 -15.10 9.25
N GLU A 113 -1.55 -14.01 8.50
CA GLU A 113 -2.58 -13.51 7.60
C GLU A 113 -1.96 -12.79 6.42
N THR A 114 -2.68 -12.68 5.31
CA THR A 114 -2.25 -11.88 4.17
C THR A 114 -2.74 -10.46 4.33
N VAL A 115 -1.83 -9.49 4.27
CA VAL A 115 -2.16 -8.06 4.24
C VAL A 115 -1.89 -7.51 2.85
N ALA A 116 -2.63 -6.46 2.47
CA ALA A 116 -2.43 -5.79 1.19
C ALA A 116 -2.11 -4.31 1.40
N LEU A 117 -1.01 -3.86 0.85
CA LEU A 117 -0.63 -2.45 0.83
C LEU A 117 -1.45 -1.73 -0.25
N LEU A 118 -2.12 -0.66 0.12
CA LEU A 118 -3.01 0.09 -0.78
C LEU A 118 -2.44 1.45 -1.15
N CYS A 119 -2.49 1.76 -2.44
CA CYS A 119 -2.33 3.14 -2.91
C CYS A 119 -3.26 3.41 -4.11
N SER A 120 -3.06 4.53 -4.81
CA SER A 120 -3.96 4.98 -5.86
C SER A 120 -3.70 4.33 -7.21
N GLU A 121 -2.44 4.13 -7.57
CA GLU A 121 -2.04 3.72 -8.91
C GLU A 121 -2.60 2.35 -9.29
N PRO A 122 -3.08 2.17 -10.53
CA PRO A 122 -3.63 0.87 -10.94
C PRO A 122 -2.58 -0.24 -11.02
N THR A 123 -1.33 0.12 -11.31
CA THR A 123 -0.21 -0.83 -11.38
C THR A 123 0.90 -0.46 -10.42
N PRO A 124 1.77 -1.41 -10.02
CA PRO A 124 2.82 -1.13 -9.04
C PRO A 124 4.05 -0.42 -9.61
N ASP A 125 4.18 -0.27 -10.92
CA ASP A 125 5.41 0.14 -11.59
C ASP A 125 6.02 1.44 -11.05
N ARG A 126 5.19 2.45 -10.86
CA ARG A 126 5.63 3.75 -10.33
C ARG A 126 4.76 4.14 -9.15
N CYS A 127 4.78 3.30 -8.13
CA CYS A 127 3.99 3.49 -6.93
C CYS A 127 4.80 3.13 -5.70
N HIS A 128 4.66 3.94 -4.65
CA HIS A 128 5.40 3.72 -3.40
C HIS A 128 5.02 2.40 -2.72
N ARG A 129 3.82 1.83 -2.96
CA ARG A 129 3.46 0.55 -2.36
C ARG A 129 4.43 -0.57 -2.78
N ARG A 130 4.92 -0.52 -4.02
CA ARG A 130 5.94 -1.47 -4.49
C ARG A 130 7.24 -1.28 -3.74
N LEU A 131 7.65 -0.02 -3.51
CA LEU A 131 8.88 0.28 -2.77
C LEU A 131 8.81 -0.23 -1.33
N VAL A 132 7.66 -0.06 -0.68
CA VAL A 132 7.44 -0.60 0.67
C VAL A 132 7.52 -2.13 0.65
N ALA A 133 6.82 -2.78 -0.27
CA ALA A 133 6.82 -4.24 -0.37
C ALA A 133 8.23 -4.78 -0.62
N GLU A 134 8.98 -4.17 -1.51
CA GLU A 134 10.36 -4.57 -1.81
C GLU A 134 11.28 -4.40 -0.59
N GLN A 135 11.10 -3.32 0.16
CA GLN A 135 11.87 -3.13 1.40
C GLN A 135 11.53 -4.21 2.44
N ILE A 136 10.25 -4.55 2.56
CA ILE A 136 9.81 -5.62 3.46
C ILE A 136 10.49 -6.93 3.09
N THR A 137 10.58 -7.28 1.81
CA THR A 137 11.23 -8.52 1.38
C THR A 137 12.74 -8.48 1.50
N LYS A 138 13.36 -7.31 1.51
CA LYS A 138 14.78 -7.19 1.87
C LYS A 138 15.00 -7.52 3.34
N ILE A 139 14.08 -7.13 4.20
CA ILE A 139 14.16 -7.43 5.63
C ILE A 139 13.86 -8.91 5.89
N ASP A 140 12.82 -9.44 5.23
CA ASP A 140 12.43 -10.84 5.35
C ASP A 140 12.27 -11.48 3.97
N PRO A 141 13.33 -12.10 3.43
CA PRO A 141 13.29 -12.72 2.10
C PRO A 141 12.37 -13.93 1.97
N THR A 142 11.80 -14.44 3.08
CA THR A 142 10.85 -15.55 3.02
C THR A 142 9.47 -15.11 2.56
N LEU A 143 9.18 -13.80 2.56
CA LEU A 143 7.91 -13.26 2.12
C LEU A 143 7.87 -13.11 0.60
N GLU A 144 6.76 -13.55 0.00
CA GLU A 144 6.49 -13.36 -1.43
C GLU A 144 5.64 -12.11 -1.63
N ILE A 145 5.93 -11.34 -2.67
CA ILE A 145 5.11 -10.18 -3.05
C ILE A 145 4.10 -10.60 -4.10
N ILE A 146 2.83 -10.23 -3.90
CA ILE A 146 1.75 -10.48 -4.85
C ILE A 146 1.14 -9.12 -5.24
N HIS A 147 1.38 -8.70 -6.48
CA HIS A 147 0.78 -7.46 -6.99
C HIS A 147 -0.58 -7.75 -7.60
N LEU A 148 -1.66 -7.27 -6.95
CA LEU A 148 -3.03 -7.44 -7.42
C LEU A 148 -3.39 -6.32 -8.40
N THR A 149 -3.67 -6.68 -9.64
CA THR A 149 -3.98 -5.71 -10.72
C THR A 149 -5.30 -6.07 -11.47
#